data_06413b58849dae8fc9e2434492236962
#
_entry.id   06413b58849dae8fc9e2434492236962
#
_cell.length_a   1.000
_cell.length_b   1.000
_cell.length_c   1.000
_cell.angle_alpha   90.00
_cell.angle_beta   90.00
_cell.angle_gamma   90.00
#
_symmetry.space_group_name_H-M   'P 1'
#
loop_
_entity.id
_entity.type
_entity.pdbx_description
1 polymer ?
#
loop_
_entity_poly.entity_id
_entity_poly.type
_entity_poly.pdbx_seq_one_letter_code
_entity_poly.pdbx_strand_id
1 'polypeptide(L)'
;MPPQPQIMVDLQFEQYMPDPDLETIAKLISQDPGLSGALLKLVNSPHFGLSNKIGSIQRAVNLLGSRSIINLINAQSIKGEMSDETIVTLNRFWDTAQDVAMTCLTLAKRTGIQPADEAYTLGLFHDCGVPLMLKRFPSYMEVLEEAYAKAGGETRVVDTENRAFNTNHSVVGYFTAKSWRLPEHLTAAIANHHNALAVFRDDTARNTQSQLKNLLAVLKMAEHICASYRVLGNQAVDHEWR
;
A
#
# COMPACT_ATOMS: atom_id res chain seq x y z
N MET A 1 -5.80 -9.71 0.32
CA MET A 1 -4.61 -9.72 1.19
C MET A 1 -5.11 -10.07 2.58
N PRO A 2 -4.50 -11.03 3.28
CA PRO A 2 -4.87 -11.33 4.65
C PRO A 2 -4.38 -10.23 5.59
N PRO A 3 -5.12 -9.93 6.67
CA PRO A 3 -4.69 -8.97 7.68
C PRO A 3 -3.63 -9.56 8.62
N GLN A 4 -2.89 -8.68 9.29
CA GLN A 4 -1.91 -9.09 10.30
C GLN A 4 -2.62 -9.73 11.51
N PRO A 5 -2.17 -10.91 11.99
CA PRO A 5 -2.85 -11.60 13.10
C PRO A 5 -2.92 -10.76 14.38
N GLN A 6 -1.83 -10.06 14.75
CA GLN A 6 -1.81 -9.24 15.95
C GLN A 6 -2.82 -8.09 15.89
N ILE A 7 -2.89 -7.40 14.76
CA ILE A 7 -3.86 -6.30 14.57
C ILE A 7 -5.30 -6.81 14.68
N MET A 8 -5.58 -8.02 14.19
CA MET A 8 -6.91 -8.64 14.35
C MET A 8 -7.25 -8.91 15.81
N VAL A 9 -6.29 -9.37 16.62
CA VAL A 9 -6.48 -9.57 18.07
C VAL A 9 -6.75 -8.24 18.77
N ASP A 10 -5.93 -7.21 18.46
CA ASP A 10 -6.07 -5.90 19.08
C ASP A 10 -7.42 -5.23 18.71
N LEU A 11 -7.87 -5.38 17.47
CA LEU A 11 -9.17 -4.89 17.02
C LEU A 11 -10.33 -5.63 17.68
N GLN A 12 -10.24 -6.95 17.87
CA GLN A 12 -11.23 -7.71 18.59
C GLN A 12 -11.30 -7.28 20.06
N PHE A 13 -10.15 -7.05 20.70
CA PHE A 13 -10.11 -6.54 22.06
C PHE A 13 -10.81 -5.18 22.18
N GLU A 14 -10.48 -4.22 21.30
CA GLU A 14 -11.11 -2.90 21.27
C GLU A 14 -12.64 -2.98 21.03
N GLN A 15 -13.09 -3.90 20.19
CA GLN A 15 -14.51 -4.13 19.91
C GLN A 15 -15.31 -4.56 21.14
N TYR A 16 -14.69 -5.29 22.09
CA TYR A 16 -15.35 -5.77 23.31
C TYR A 16 -15.29 -4.74 24.46
N MET A 17 -14.65 -3.59 24.27
CA MET A 17 -14.66 -2.51 25.26
C MET A 17 -16.07 -1.93 25.38
N PRO A 18 -16.49 -1.46 26.59
CA PRO A 18 -17.80 -0.85 26.81
C PRO A 18 -18.07 0.37 25.92
N ASP A 19 -17.03 1.11 25.57
CA ASP A 19 -17.04 2.30 24.71
C ASP A 19 -15.87 2.21 23.72
N PRO A 20 -16.06 1.54 22.55
CA PRO A 20 -15.00 1.35 21.57
C PRO A 20 -14.52 2.70 21.00
N ASP A 21 -13.21 2.97 21.11
CA ASP A 21 -12.62 4.20 20.60
C ASP A 21 -12.37 4.12 19.09
N LEU A 22 -13.13 4.93 18.33
CA LEU A 22 -12.98 4.99 16.87
C LEU A 22 -11.60 5.46 16.40
N GLU A 23 -10.92 6.30 17.18
CA GLU A 23 -9.58 6.78 16.83
C GLU A 23 -8.57 5.63 16.95
N THR A 24 -8.63 4.85 18.03
CA THR A 24 -7.83 3.65 18.24
C THR A 24 -8.11 2.60 17.15
N ILE A 25 -9.37 2.33 16.85
CA ILE A 25 -9.77 1.43 15.76
C ILE A 25 -9.20 1.92 14.41
N ALA A 26 -9.33 3.21 14.11
CA ALA A 26 -8.80 3.78 12.88
C ALA A 26 -7.27 3.63 12.78
N LYS A 27 -6.57 3.86 13.89
CA LYS A 27 -5.12 3.69 13.98
C LYS A 27 -4.71 2.24 13.73
N LEU A 28 -5.37 1.27 14.34
CA LEU A 28 -5.11 -0.16 14.13
C LEU A 28 -5.37 -0.57 12.67
N ILE A 29 -6.52 -0.19 12.10
CA ILE A 29 -6.84 -0.50 10.69
C ILE A 29 -5.81 0.12 9.75
N SER A 30 -5.37 1.35 10.02
CA SER A 30 -4.41 2.05 9.16
C SER A 30 -3.03 1.39 9.12
N GLN A 31 -2.70 0.54 10.07
CA GLN A 31 -1.44 -0.21 10.09
C GLN A 31 -1.49 -1.47 9.22
N ASP A 32 -2.67 -1.87 8.74
CA ASP A 32 -2.85 -3.10 7.96
C ASP A 32 -3.37 -2.80 6.54
N PRO A 33 -2.57 -3.07 5.49
CA PRO A 33 -2.99 -2.85 4.11
C PRO A 33 -4.23 -3.65 3.71
N GLY A 34 -4.42 -4.86 4.24
CA GLY A 34 -5.57 -5.71 3.94
C GLY A 34 -6.87 -5.12 4.47
N LEU A 35 -6.88 -4.71 5.75
CA LEU A 35 -8.02 -4.07 6.41
C LEU A 35 -8.30 -2.69 5.81
N SER A 36 -7.26 -1.88 5.60
CA SER A 36 -7.37 -0.56 4.97
C SER A 36 -7.96 -0.64 3.56
N GLY A 37 -7.50 -1.60 2.76
CA GLY A 37 -8.06 -1.84 1.42
C GLY A 37 -9.53 -2.28 1.46
N ALA A 38 -9.88 -3.17 2.39
CA ALA A 38 -11.28 -3.61 2.58
C ALA A 38 -12.19 -2.45 3.02
N LEU A 39 -11.70 -1.59 3.94
CA LEU A 39 -12.40 -0.38 4.39
C LEU A 39 -12.66 0.58 3.23
N LEU A 40 -11.63 0.90 2.45
CA LEU A 40 -11.75 1.83 1.31
C LEU A 40 -12.64 1.25 0.21
N LYS A 41 -12.59 -0.05 -0.03
CA LYS A 41 -13.51 -0.72 -0.96
C LYS A 41 -14.96 -0.58 -0.51
N LEU A 42 -15.23 -0.74 0.79
CA LEU A 42 -16.57 -0.62 1.36
C LEU A 42 -17.10 0.81 1.20
N VAL A 43 -16.37 1.82 1.68
CA VAL A 43 -16.80 3.22 1.64
C VAL A 43 -16.98 3.76 0.22
N ASN A 44 -16.15 3.32 -0.71
CA ASN A 44 -16.21 3.70 -2.13
C ASN A 44 -17.22 2.84 -2.94
N SER A 45 -18.00 1.98 -2.29
CA SER A 45 -19.03 1.19 -2.96
C SER A 45 -20.19 2.09 -3.43
N PRO A 46 -20.97 1.68 -4.46
CA PRO A 46 -22.12 2.45 -4.94
C PRO A 46 -23.16 2.70 -3.85
N HIS A 47 -23.21 1.87 -2.82
CA HIS A 47 -24.17 2.00 -1.69
C HIS A 47 -24.04 3.36 -0.98
N PHE A 48 -22.83 3.92 -0.88
CA PHE A 48 -22.61 5.21 -0.21
C PHE A 48 -22.83 6.41 -1.12
N GLY A 49 -23.02 6.22 -2.42
CA GLY A 49 -23.38 7.29 -3.38
C GLY A 49 -22.42 8.47 -3.44
N LEU A 50 -21.14 8.26 -3.09
CA LEU A 50 -20.14 9.33 -3.03
C LEU A 50 -19.85 9.87 -4.44
N SER A 51 -19.89 11.20 -4.58
CA SER A 51 -19.51 11.90 -5.81
C SER A 51 -18.00 11.77 -6.12
N ASN A 52 -17.19 11.80 -5.07
CA ASN A 52 -15.74 11.62 -5.15
C ASN A 52 -15.29 10.41 -4.33
N LYS A 53 -14.30 9.66 -4.84
CA LYS A 53 -13.72 8.53 -4.12
C LYS A 53 -12.88 9.02 -2.94
N ILE A 54 -12.96 8.27 -1.83
CA ILE A 54 -12.17 8.52 -0.63
C ILE A 54 -10.87 7.72 -0.73
N GLY A 55 -9.73 8.44 -0.63
CA GLY A 55 -8.39 7.86 -0.56
C GLY A 55 -7.80 7.87 0.85
N SER A 56 -8.48 8.47 1.82
CA SER A 56 -8.03 8.60 3.21
C SER A 56 -8.69 7.54 4.10
N ILE A 57 -7.87 6.76 4.80
CA ILE A 57 -8.34 5.74 5.74
C ILE A 57 -9.09 6.39 6.90
N GLN A 58 -8.55 7.48 7.47
CA GLN A 58 -9.18 8.21 8.57
C GLN A 58 -10.56 8.76 8.18
N ARG A 59 -10.68 9.34 6.98
CA ARG A 59 -11.96 9.83 6.47
C ARG A 59 -12.97 8.71 6.26
N ALA A 60 -12.50 7.54 5.80
CA ALA A 60 -13.33 6.36 5.62
C ALA A 60 -13.88 5.84 6.95
N VAL A 61 -13.05 5.76 8.00
CA VAL A 61 -13.45 5.36 9.34
C VAL A 61 -14.52 6.31 9.89
N ASN A 62 -14.29 7.61 9.80
CA ASN A 62 -15.23 8.62 10.31
C ASN A 62 -16.58 8.57 9.57
N LEU A 63 -16.58 8.26 8.27
CA LEU A 63 -17.81 8.15 7.49
C LEU A 63 -18.60 6.88 7.79
N LEU A 64 -17.92 5.75 7.99
CA LEU A 64 -18.56 4.45 8.18
C LEU A 64 -19.12 4.25 9.59
N GLY A 65 -18.47 4.84 10.59
CA GLY A 65 -18.83 4.68 11.99
C GLY A 65 -18.51 3.28 12.56
N SER A 66 -18.62 3.13 13.89
CA SER A 66 -18.21 1.94 14.63
C SER A 66 -18.90 0.65 14.16
N ARG A 67 -20.21 0.67 13.95
CA ARG A 67 -20.99 -0.52 13.58
C ARG A 67 -20.52 -1.15 12.24
N SER A 68 -20.31 -0.33 11.22
CA SER A 68 -19.87 -0.81 9.91
C SER A 68 -18.46 -1.38 9.96
N ILE A 69 -17.61 -0.76 10.77
CA ILE A 69 -16.21 -1.18 10.97
C ILE A 69 -16.18 -2.52 11.73
N ILE A 70 -16.96 -2.68 12.79
CA ILE A 70 -17.07 -3.94 13.51
C ILE A 70 -17.51 -5.09 12.58
N ASN A 71 -18.50 -4.85 11.73
CA ASN A 71 -18.94 -5.84 10.75
C ASN A 71 -17.82 -6.19 9.75
N LEU A 72 -17.01 -5.21 9.34
CA LEU A 72 -15.86 -5.43 8.47
C LEU A 72 -14.79 -6.30 9.13
N ILE A 73 -14.45 -6.01 10.40
CA ILE A 73 -13.48 -6.78 11.19
C ILE A 73 -13.95 -8.23 11.33
N ASN A 74 -15.21 -8.44 11.71
CA ASN A 74 -15.79 -9.77 11.85
C ASN A 74 -15.76 -10.56 10.52
N ALA A 75 -16.07 -9.91 9.39
CA ALA A 75 -16.02 -10.53 8.08
C ALA A 75 -14.59 -10.93 7.66
N GLN A 76 -13.56 -10.19 8.09
CA GLN A 76 -12.16 -10.52 7.83
C GLN A 76 -11.67 -11.66 8.73
N SER A 77 -12.14 -11.74 9.98
CA SER A 77 -11.80 -12.83 10.93
C SER A 77 -12.20 -14.22 10.41
N ILE A 78 -13.22 -14.31 9.57
CA ILE A 78 -13.73 -15.57 9.00
C ILE A 78 -12.85 -16.10 7.84
N LYS A 79 -11.95 -15.29 7.28
CA LYS A 79 -11.19 -15.63 6.05
C LYS A 79 -10.05 -16.65 6.20
N GLY A 80 -9.86 -17.20 7.38
CA GLY A 80 -8.95 -18.30 7.64
C GLY A 80 -7.58 -17.87 8.18
N GLU A 81 -6.92 -18.83 8.81
CA GLU A 81 -5.58 -18.68 9.38
C GLU A 81 -4.50 -18.77 8.28
N MET A 82 -3.40 -18.07 8.49
CA MET A 82 -2.19 -18.20 7.69
C MET A 82 -1.23 -19.17 8.38
N SER A 83 -0.38 -19.87 7.59
CA SER A 83 0.72 -20.63 8.17
C SER A 83 1.77 -19.69 8.78
N ASP A 84 2.47 -20.16 9.81
CA ASP A 84 3.53 -19.39 10.49
C ASP A 84 4.62 -18.94 9.49
N GLU A 85 4.97 -19.78 8.53
CA GLU A 85 5.94 -19.45 7.48
C GLU A 85 5.47 -18.27 6.60
N THR A 86 4.19 -18.25 6.25
CA THR A 86 3.59 -17.14 5.50
C THR A 86 3.59 -15.86 6.33
N ILE A 87 3.29 -15.95 7.62
CA ILE A 87 3.32 -14.80 8.54
C ILE A 87 4.73 -14.21 8.62
N VAL A 88 5.76 -15.03 8.82
CA VAL A 88 7.16 -14.57 8.90
C VAL A 88 7.59 -13.86 7.61
N THR A 89 7.24 -14.42 6.45
CA THR A 89 7.58 -13.82 5.16
C THR A 89 6.87 -12.48 4.95
N LEU A 90 5.60 -12.39 5.34
CA LEU A 90 4.81 -11.17 5.20
C LEU A 90 5.12 -10.11 6.26
N ASN A 91 5.72 -10.45 7.40
CA ASN A 91 6.10 -9.45 8.41
C ASN A 91 6.98 -8.35 7.83
N ARG A 92 8.00 -8.71 7.05
CA ARG A 92 8.88 -7.72 6.38
C ARG A 92 8.08 -6.78 5.47
N PHE A 93 7.11 -7.33 4.73
CA PHE A 93 6.24 -6.53 3.87
C PHE A 93 5.38 -5.55 4.70
N TRP A 94 4.73 -6.03 5.78
CA TRP A 94 3.88 -5.19 6.62
C TRP A 94 4.66 -4.06 7.29
N ASP A 95 5.83 -4.38 7.88
CA ASP A 95 6.70 -3.39 8.52
C ASP A 95 7.16 -2.32 7.52
N THR A 96 7.64 -2.76 6.34
CA THR A 96 8.07 -1.83 5.29
C THR A 96 6.93 -0.95 4.80
N ALA A 97 5.75 -1.53 4.56
CA ALA A 97 4.58 -0.76 4.11
C ALA A 97 4.18 0.32 5.11
N GLN A 98 4.25 0.01 6.42
CA GLN A 98 3.95 0.97 7.47
C GLN A 98 5.01 2.07 7.59
N ASP A 99 6.29 1.71 7.56
CA ASP A 99 7.39 2.67 7.64
C ASP A 99 7.36 3.66 6.46
N VAL A 100 7.15 3.15 5.25
CA VAL A 100 7.01 3.98 4.04
C VAL A 100 5.77 4.87 4.14
N ALA A 101 4.63 4.35 4.63
CA ALA A 101 3.42 5.14 4.81
C ALA A 101 3.61 6.32 5.78
N MET A 102 4.22 6.07 6.94
CA MET A 102 4.50 7.11 7.94
C MET A 102 5.50 8.15 7.43
N THR A 103 6.49 7.70 6.68
CA THR A 103 7.48 8.59 6.05
C THR A 103 6.84 9.44 4.96
N CYS A 104 5.99 8.87 4.11
CA CYS A 104 5.20 9.60 3.11
C CYS A 104 4.33 10.68 3.76
N LEU A 105 3.60 10.35 4.83
CA LEU A 105 2.79 11.31 5.58
C LEU A 105 3.62 12.48 6.11
N THR A 106 4.78 12.15 6.69
CA THR A 106 5.67 13.15 7.28
C THR A 106 6.26 14.08 6.22
N LEU A 107 6.73 13.52 5.10
CA LEU A 107 7.25 14.28 3.97
C LEU A 107 6.16 15.17 3.36
N ALA A 108 4.96 14.65 3.10
CA ALA A 108 3.85 15.41 2.55
C ALA A 108 3.48 16.60 3.44
N LYS A 109 3.38 16.40 4.76
CA LYS A 109 3.11 17.47 5.71
C LYS A 109 4.20 18.55 5.71
N ARG A 110 5.48 18.15 5.66
CA ARG A 110 6.62 19.10 5.66
C ARG A 110 6.77 19.86 4.36
N THR A 111 6.42 19.26 3.23
CA THR A 111 6.50 19.89 1.90
C THR A 111 5.23 20.60 1.47
N GLY A 112 4.16 20.54 2.29
CA GLY A 112 2.88 21.18 1.96
C GLY A 112 2.06 20.44 0.90
N ILE A 113 2.44 19.20 0.55
CA ILE A 113 1.69 18.38 -0.42
C ILE A 113 0.37 17.92 0.23
N GLN A 114 -0.74 18.19 -0.45
CA GLN A 114 -2.08 17.88 0.03
C GLN A 114 -2.85 17.02 -0.97
N PRO A 115 -3.73 16.12 -0.49
CA PRO A 115 -3.95 15.76 0.93
C PRO A 115 -2.85 14.79 1.45
N ALA A 116 -2.26 15.12 2.60
CA ALA A 116 -1.14 14.37 3.17
C ALA A 116 -1.52 12.94 3.61
N ASP A 117 -2.76 12.70 3.97
CA ASP A 117 -3.30 11.38 4.31
C ASP A 117 -3.41 10.44 3.10
N GLU A 118 -3.54 10.97 1.88
CA GLU A 118 -3.43 10.16 0.66
C GLU A 118 -1.98 9.74 0.37
N ALA A 119 -0.99 10.54 0.76
CA ALA A 119 0.41 10.13 0.69
C ALA A 119 0.68 8.95 1.65
N TYR A 120 0.09 8.96 2.85
CA TYR A 120 0.11 7.80 3.74
C TYR A 120 -0.49 6.55 3.06
N THR A 121 -1.67 6.70 2.49
CA THR A 121 -2.38 5.61 1.80
C THR A 121 -1.56 5.05 0.63
N LEU A 122 -0.90 5.91 -0.14
CA LEU A 122 0.01 5.48 -1.20
C LEU A 122 1.17 4.67 -0.64
N GLY A 123 1.86 5.18 0.38
CA GLY A 123 2.96 4.46 1.02
C GLY A 123 2.56 3.10 1.55
N LEU A 124 1.34 2.98 2.13
CA LEU A 124 0.82 1.71 2.63
C LEU A 124 0.53 0.70 1.51
N PHE A 125 0.14 1.16 0.33
CA PHE A 125 -0.36 0.30 -0.74
C PHE A 125 0.57 0.16 -1.95
N HIS A 126 1.67 0.91 -2.05
CA HIS A 126 2.51 0.89 -3.26
C HIS A 126 2.93 -0.52 -3.65
N ASP A 127 3.28 -1.35 -2.68
CA ASP A 127 3.69 -2.74 -2.83
C ASP A 127 2.59 -3.79 -2.53
N CYS A 128 1.31 -3.39 -2.54
CA CYS A 128 0.21 -4.31 -2.23
C CYS A 128 0.08 -5.51 -3.20
N GLY A 129 0.78 -5.50 -4.30
CA GLY A 129 0.92 -6.63 -5.21
C GLY A 129 1.87 -7.72 -4.71
N VAL A 130 2.88 -7.39 -3.91
CA VAL A 130 3.91 -8.32 -3.42
C VAL A 130 3.32 -9.54 -2.72
N PRO A 131 2.41 -9.43 -1.74
CA PRO A 131 1.81 -10.59 -1.09
C PRO A 131 1.01 -11.49 -2.05
N LEU A 132 0.43 -10.91 -3.09
CA LEU A 132 -0.35 -11.65 -4.09
C LEU A 132 0.55 -12.38 -5.07
N MET A 133 1.67 -11.77 -5.46
CA MET A 133 2.72 -12.42 -6.24
C MET A 133 3.33 -13.59 -5.48
N LEU A 134 3.69 -13.39 -4.20
CA LEU A 134 4.21 -14.45 -3.32
C LEU A 134 3.23 -15.62 -3.20
N LYS A 135 1.94 -15.36 -3.03
CA LYS A 135 0.91 -16.41 -2.97
C LYS A 135 0.80 -17.21 -4.27
N ARG A 136 1.07 -16.59 -5.41
CA ARG A 136 0.91 -17.21 -6.73
C ARG A 136 2.17 -17.91 -7.21
N PHE A 137 3.36 -17.40 -6.87
CA PHE A 137 4.64 -17.84 -7.36
C PHE A 137 5.58 -18.16 -6.20
N PRO A 138 5.85 -19.43 -5.90
CA PRO A 138 6.70 -19.82 -4.75
C PRO A 138 8.12 -19.22 -4.78
N SER A 139 8.70 -19.02 -5.97
CA SER A 139 10.03 -18.42 -6.15
C SER A 139 10.03 -16.88 -6.19
N TYR A 140 8.91 -16.24 -5.84
CA TYR A 140 8.77 -14.79 -6.03
C TYR A 140 9.81 -13.99 -5.25
N MET A 141 10.10 -14.34 -4.00
CA MET A 141 11.07 -13.58 -3.18
C MET A 141 12.48 -13.63 -3.76
N GLU A 142 12.91 -14.78 -4.29
CA GLU A 142 14.21 -14.94 -4.95
C GLU A 142 14.31 -14.04 -6.19
N VAL A 143 13.25 -14.00 -7.00
CA VAL A 143 13.20 -13.14 -8.20
C VAL A 143 13.14 -11.66 -7.81
N LEU A 144 12.46 -11.30 -6.72
CA LEU A 144 12.39 -9.93 -6.22
C LEU A 144 13.76 -9.45 -5.74
N GLU A 145 14.51 -10.26 -4.99
CA GLU A 145 15.89 -9.95 -4.59
C GLU A 145 16.80 -9.78 -5.83
N GLU A 146 16.69 -10.67 -6.82
CA GLU A 146 17.40 -10.54 -8.08
C GLU A 146 17.01 -9.27 -8.84
N ALA A 147 15.72 -8.90 -8.82
CA ALA A 147 15.20 -7.69 -9.46
C ALA A 147 15.82 -6.42 -8.87
N TYR A 148 15.89 -6.32 -7.55
CA TYR A 148 16.56 -5.20 -6.87
C TYR A 148 18.07 -5.20 -7.12
N ALA A 149 18.72 -6.36 -7.18
CA ALA A 149 20.17 -6.46 -7.47
C ALA A 149 20.53 -6.00 -8.88
N LYS A 150 19.60 -6.21 -9.84
CA LYS A 150 19.79 -5.83 -11.25
C LYS A 150 19.22 -4.46 -11.61
N ALA A 151 18.48 -3.82 -10.68
CA ALA A 151 17.93 -2.49 -10.89
C ALA A 151 19.04 -1.45 -11.11
N GLY A 152 18.73 -0.39 -11.85
CA GLY A 152 19.63 0.72 -12.13
C GLY A 152 19.90 0.88 -13.63
N GLY A 153 20.37 2.08 -14.00
CA GLY A 153 20.54 2.45 -15.39
C GLY A 153 19.22 2.37 -16.17
N GLU A 154 19.13 1.44 -17.11
CA GLU A 154 17.93 1.23 -17.94
C GLU A 154 17.04 0.06 -17.44
N THR A 155 17.46 -0.64 -16.39
CA THR A 155 16.72 -1.82 -15.87
C THR A 155 15.97 -1.45 -14.61
N ARG A 156 14.63 -1.60 -14.62
CA ARG A 156 13.76 -1.40 -13.45
C ARG A 156 13.57 -2.71 -12.71
N VAL A 157 13.23 -2.66 -11.43
CA VAL A 157 12.84 -3.85 -10.63
C VAL A 157 11.79 -4.68 -11.37
N VAL A 158 10.74 -4.04 -11.86
CA VAL A 158 9.63 -4.70 -12.58
C VAL A 158 10.02 -5.41 -13.88
N ASP A 159 11.15 -5.06 -14.50
CA ASP A 159 11.60 -5.69 -15.75
C ASP A 159 12.10 -7.12 -15.54
N THR A 160 12.69 -7.40 -14.38
CA THR A 160 13.10 -8.75 -14.00
C THR A 160 11.89 -9.63 -13.66
N GLU A 161 10.92 -9.09 -12.90
CA GLU A 161 9.67 -9.78 -12.61
C GLU A 161 8.88 -10.11 -13.90
N ASN A 162 8.77 -9.14 -14.82
CA ASN A 162 8.11 -9.33 -16.11
C ASN A 162 8.72 -10.48 -16.92
N ARG A 163 10.05 -10.62 -16.90
CA ARG A 163 10.74 -11.72 -17.58
C ARG A 163 10.46 -13.08 -16.92
N ALA A 164 10.37 -13.10 -15.60
CA ALA A 164 10.16 -14.33 -14.85
C ALA A 164 8.69 -14.81 -14.85
N PHE A 165 7.74 -13.86 -14.73
CA PHE A 165 6.33 -14.18 -14.44
C PHE A 165 5.35 -13.66 -15.49
N ASN A 166 5.81 -12.95 -16.51
CA ASN A 166 4.97 -12.22 -17.47
C ASN A 166 3.97 -11.22 -16.81
N THR A 167 4.30 -10.77 -15.62
CA THR A 167 3.61 -9.76 -14.81
C THR A 167 4.56 -9.26 -13.73
N ASN A 168 4.14 -8.26 -12.95
CA ASN A 168 4.92 -7.72 -11.83
C ASN A 168 4.01 -7.20 -10.72
N HIS A 169 4.59 -6.94 -9.54
CA HIS A 169 3.82 -6.48 -8.37
C HIS A 169 3.13 -5.13 -8.58
N SER A 170 3.69 -4.20 -9.37
CA SER A 170 3.05 -2.90 -9.64
C SER A 170 1.77 -3.06 -10.48
N VAL A 171 1.77 -3.95 -11.46
CA VAL A 171 0.57 -4.29 -12.25
C VAL A 171 -0.48 -4.98 -11.39
N VAL A 172 -0.07 -5.98 -10.60
CA VAL A 172 -0.98 -6.67 -9.66
C VAL A 172 -1.51 -5.70 -8.61
N GLY A 173 -0.67 -4.82 -8.08
CA GLY A 173 -1.04 -3.76 -7.15
C GLY A 173 -2.05 -2.78 -7.75
N TYR A 174 -1.86 -2.35 -8.99
CA TYR A 174 -2.81 -1.52 -9.72
C TYR A 174 -4.20 -2.13 -9.79
N PHE A 175 -4.32 -3.40 -10.23
CA PHE A 175 -5.61 -4.07 -10.30
C PHE A 175 -6.23 -4.29 -8.92
N THR A 176 -5.41 -4.55 -7.91
CA THR A 176 -5.83 -4.65 -6.52
C THR A 176 -6.41 -3.33 -6.02
N ALA A 177 -5.69 -2.23 -6.19
CA ALA A 177 -6.13 -0.88 -5.83
C ALA A 177 -7.40 -0.46 -6.58
N LYS A 178 -7.52 -0.80 -7.87
CA LYS A 178 -8.77 -0.62 -8.63
C LYS A 178 -9.93 -1.44 -8.05
N SER A 179 -9.68 -2.68 -7.63
CA SER A 179 -10.70 -3.51 -7.00
C SER A 179 -11.16 -2.93 -5.64
N TRP A 180 -10.30 -2.19 -4.96
CA TRP A 180 -10.62 -1.43 -3.74
C TRP A 180 -11.25 -0.08 -4.03
N ARG A 181 -11.41 0.28 -5.31
CA ARG A 181 -12.03 1.54 -5.76
C ARG A 181 -11.29 2.79 -5.29
N LEU A 182 -9.97 2.71 -5.19
CA LEU A 182 -9.15 3.87 -4.87
C LEU A 182 -9.27 4.96 -5.94
N PRO A 183 -9.00 6.23 -5.58
CA PRO A 183 -8.87 7.33 -6.52
C PRO A 183 -7.88 7.02 -7.65
N GLU A 184 -8.14 7.56 -8.84
CA GLU A 184 -7.35 7.25 -10.03
C GLU A 184 -5.87 7.65 -9.88
N HIS A 185 -5.59 8.80 -9.27
CA HIS A 185 -4.22 9.26 -9.04
C HIS A 185 -3.42 8.33 -8.11
N LEU A 186 -4.07 7.69 -7.11
CA LEU A 186 -3.42 6.69 -6.25
C LEU A 186 -3.17 5.39 -7.01
N THR A 187 -4.14 4.92 -7.79
CA THR A 187 -3.95 3.70 -8.59
C THR A 187 -2.88 3.90 -9.67
N ALA A 188 -2.81 5.09 -10.26
CA ALA A 188 -1.76 5.44 -11.21
C ALA A 188 -0.38 5.53 -10.55
N ALA A 189 -0.30 6.06 -9.33
CA ALA A 189 0.95 6.09 -8.57
C ALA A 189 1.46 4.68 -8.24
N ILE A 190 0.57 3.78 -7.78
CA ILE A 190 0.91 2.37 -7.53
C ILE A 190 1.40 1.69 -8.81
N ALA A 191 0.76 1.93 -9.96
CA ALA A 191 1.18 1.35 -11.23
C ALA A 191 2.56 1.80 -11.71
N ASN A 192 2.96 3.03 -11.34
CA ASN A 192 4.13 3.70 -11.91
C ASN A 192 5.29 3.92 -10.92
N HIS A 193 5.25 3.38 -9.70
CA HIS A 193 6.27 3.70 -8.71
C HIS A 193 7.68 3.22 -9.12
N HIS A 194 7.82 2.14 -9.86
CA HIS A 194 9.09 1.74 -10.50
C HIS A 194 9.30 2.35 -11.91
N ASN A 195 8.43 3.26 -12.34
CA ASN A 195 8.55 3.98 -13.61
C ASN A 195 8.46 5.51 -13.40
N ALA A 196 8.77 5.99 -12.22
CA ALA A 196 8.58 7.37 -11.80
C ALA A 196 9.32 8.37 -12.71
N LEU A 197 10.52 8.04 -13.18
CA LEU A 197 11.30 8.89 -14.09
C LEU A 197 10.57 9.16 -15.41
N ALA A 198 9.89 8.18 -15.98
CA ALA A 198 9.09 8.38 -17.20
C ALA A 198 7.92 9.33 -16.94
N VAL A 199 7.25 9.18 -15.78
CA VAL A 199 6.17 10.09 -15.37
C VAL A 199 6.69 11.52 -15.16
N PHE A 200 7.85 11.69 -14.55
CA PHE A 200 8.44 13.03 -14.34
C PHE A 200 8.83 13.73 -15.63
N ARG A 201 9.28 12.99 -16.65
CA ARG A 201 9.67 13.51 -17.96
C ARG A 201 8.50 13.83 -18.90
N ASP A 202 7.31 13.31 -18.57
CA ASP A 202 6.12 13.55 -19.39
C ASP A 202 5.52 14.93 -19.07
N ASP A 203 5.61 15.87 -20.01
CA ASP A 203 5.11 17.25 -19.89
C ASP A 203 3.71 17.46 -20.51
N THR A 204 3.06 16.41 -21.00
CA THR A 204 1.87 16.54 -21.87
C THR A 204 0.55 16.82 -21.12
N ALA A 205 0.45 16.64 -19.79
CA ALA A 205 -0.78 16.82 -19.03
C ALA A 205 -0.62 17.73 -17.80
N ARG A 206 -1.33 18.86 -17.76
CA ARG A 206 -1.02 19.98 -16.86
C ARG A 206 -1.58 19.92 -15.43
N ASN A 207 -2.67 19.26 -15.10
CA ASN A 207 -3.26 19.33 -13.74
C ASN A 207 -3.38 17.99 -13.00
N THR A 208 -3.86 16.93 -13.62
CA THR A 208 -3.99 15.60 -12.98
C THR A 208 -2.61 14.97 -12.74
N GLN A 209 -1.62 15.32 -13.56
CA GLN A 209 -0.23 14.87 -13.42
C GLN A 209 0.51 15.55 -12.28
N SER A 210 0.16 16.76 -11.85
CA SER A 210 0.84 17.42 -10.74
C SER A 210 0.67 16.63 -9.43
N GLN A 211 -0.54 16.16 -9.15
CA GLN A 211 -0.79 15.35 -7.94
C GLN A 211 -0.08 13.99 -8.02
N LEU A 212 -0.13 13.32 -9.18
CA LEU A 212 0.58 12.06 -9.40
C LEU A 212 2.10 12.23 -9.24
N LYS A 213 2.70 13.26 -9.87
CA LYS A 213 4.13 13.56 -9.75
C LYS A 213 4.53 13.85 -8.31
N ASN A 214 3.75 14.65 -7.57
CA ASN A 214 4.01 14.95 -6.18
C ASN A 214 3.96 13.70 -5.28
N LEU A 215 2.96 12.84 -5.48
CA LEU A 215 2.82 11.60 -4.75
C LEU A 215 3.97 10.63 -5.04
N LEU A 216 4.36 10.48 -6.31
CA LEU A 216 5.50 9.64 -6.70
C LEU A 216 6.81 10.18 -6.14
N ALA A 217 7.02 11.50 -6.14
CA ALA A 217 8.22 12.10 -5.56
C ALA A 217 8.33 11.81 -4.06
N VAL A 218 7.22 12.00 -3.31
CA VAL A 218 7.16 11.68 -1.88
C VAL A 218 7.40 10.20 -1.64
N LEU A 219 6.78 9.32 -2.44
CA LEU A 219 6.95 7.88 -2.31
C LEU A 219 8.39 7.46 -2.54
N LYS A 220 9.02 7.88 -3.64
CA LYS A 220 10.42 7.51 -3.94
C LYS A 220 11.39 7.99 -2.86
N MET A 221 11.19 9.19 -2.32
CA MET A 221 11.97 9.67 -1.17
C MET A 221 11.75 8.79 0.07
N ALA A 222 10.50 8.39 0.34
CA ALA A 222 10.17 7.56 1.49
C ALA A 222 10.77 6.15 1.38
N GLU A 223 10.67 5.50 0.22
CA GLU A 223 11.29 4.19 -0.05
C GLU A 223 12.80 4.23 0.18
N HIS A 224 13.47 5.28 -0.31
CA HIS A 224 14.91 5.48 -0.10
C HIS A 224 15.26 5.66 1.38
N ILE A 225 14.52 6.52 2.12
CA ILE A 225 14.73 6.79 3.54
C ILE A 225 14.49 5.51 4.39
N CYS A 226 13.44 4.76 4.10
CA CYS A 226 13.09 3.52 4.79
C CYS A 226 13.98 2.33 4.37
N ALA A 227 14.85 2.53 3.39
CA ALA A 227 15.71 1.48 2.86
C ALA A 227 14.94 0.23 2.39
N SER A 228 13.82 0.41 1.67
CA SER A 228 12.99 -0.70 1.14
C SER A 228 13.82 -1.69 0.31
N TYR A 229 14.80 -1.21 -0.44
CA TYR A 229 15.78 -2.03 -1.17
C TYR A 229 16.57 -3.00 -0.28
N ARG A 230 16.78 -2.67 1.02
CA ARG A 230 17.42 -3.58 2.00
C ARG A 230 16.43 -4.63 2.51
N VAL A 231 15.26 -4.18 2.89
CA VAL A 231 14.28 -5.03 3.59
C VAL A 231 13.65 -6.02 2.63
N LEU A 232 13.21 -5.56 1.46
CA LEU A 232 12.56 -6.39 0.45
C LEU A 232 13.55 -6.98 -0.55
N GLY A 233 14.53 -6.20 -0.97
CA GLY A 233 15.48 -6.56 -2.02
C GLY A 233 16.79 -7.18 -1.52
N ASN A 234 17.03 -7.24 -0.21
CA ASN A 234 18.28 -7.74 0.40
C ASN A 234 19.55 -7.08 -0.19
N GLN A 235 19.49 -5.78 -0.53
CA GLN A 235 20.59 -5.04 -1.15
C GLN A 235 21.24 -4.06 -0.18
N ALA A 236 22.56 -3.92 -0.26
CA ALA A 236 23.31 -2.94 0.54
C ALA A 236 23.19 -1.50 0.00
N VAL A 237 22.83 -1.34 -1.28
CA VAL A 237 22.79 -0.06 -2.00
C VAL A 237 21.48 0.03 -2.77
N ASP A 238 20.87 1.23 -2.77
CA ASP A 238 19.72 1.53 -3.59
C ASP A 238 20.13 1.77 -5.05
N HIS A 239 19.95 0.76 -5.86
CA HIS A 239 20.31 0.80 -7.28
C HIS A 239 19.32 1.59 -8.14
N GLU A 240 18.07 1.72 -7.72
CA GLU A 240 17.04 2.52 -8.41
C GLU A 240 17.24 4.04 -8.20
N TRP A 241 17.89 4.44 -7.11
CA TRP A 241 18.12 5.86 -6.80
C TRP A 241 19.26 6.49 -7.61
N ARG A 242 20.09 5.68 -8.27
CA ARG A 242 21.22 6.13 -9.10
C ARG A 242 20.76 6.33 -10.53
#